data_bb2a2e0c45ac31a6bab8cc86049cb2f9
#
_entry.id   bb2a2e0c45ac31a6bab8cc86049cb2f9
#
_cell.length_a   1.000
_cell.length_b   1.000
_cell.length_c   1.000
_cell.angle_alpha   90.00
_cell.angle_beta   90.00
_cell.angle_gamma   90.00
#
_symmetry.space_group_name_H-M   'P 1'
#
loop_
_entity.id
_entity.type
_entity.pdbx_description
1 polymer ?
#
loop_
_entity_poly.entity_id
_entity_poly.type
_entity_poly.pdbx_seq_one_letter_code
_entity_poly.pdbx_strand_id
1 'polypeptide(L)'
;MKRYAVIGASSGVGLEIVKHLAERGDFVRAIARRPQAADRLIEPWAADVTDAAAMGSALDGDFDAVFFTVDIHGKGLQREQVRKVMVDGSANAVAAAKAAGVKRFVLLSVIGPDKGSWVWWLLNAMKPGMRDNVLERELALAASGIEFVVCRAARLVDGTDARATVVTPPHHRMDMVRSIKRGNLAQTLVKAAEHAPSNSTWDVFSAARGDAATLWAA
;
A
#
# COMPACT_ATOMS: atom_id res chain seq x y z
N MET A 1 17.55 -11.59 8.64
CA MET A 1 16.94 -10.27 8.91
C MET A 1 16.88 -9.53 7.60
N LYS A 2 15.68 -9.26 7.11
CA LYS A 2 15.46 -8.44 5.92
C LYS A 2 15.31 -6.97 6.31
N ARG A 3 15.38 -6.08 5.32
CA ARG A 3 15.26 -4.64 5.52
C ARG A 3 14.13 -4.09 4.66
N TYR A 4 13.21 -3.37 5.29
CA TYR A 4 12.02 -2.85 4.62
C TYR A 4 11.86 -1.35 4.86
N ALA A 5 11.29 -0.63 3.91
CA ALA A 5 10.79 0.72 4.11
C ALA A 5 9.26 0.75 3.97
N VAL A 6 8.58 1.42 4.88
CA VAL A 6 7.12 1.56 4.88
C VAL A 6 6.77 3.03 4.80
N ILE A 7 6.18 3.46 3.68
CA ILE A 7 5.73 4.83 3.43
C ILE A 7 4.26 4.92 3.79
N GLY A 8 3.90 5.83 4.72
CA GLY A 8 2.58 5.90 5.34
C GLY A 8 2.51 5.15 6.67
N ALA A 9 3.64 5.03 7.37
CA ALA A 9 3.84 4.19 8.54
C ALA A 9 3.17 4.70 9.84
N SER A 10 2.62 5.92 9.88
CA SER A 10 2.11 6.52 11.12
C SER A 10 0.76 5.98 11.59
N SER A 11 0.01 5.32 10.73
CA SER A 11 -1.35 4.83 11.03
C SER A 11 -1.82 3.76 10.05
N GLY A 12 -2.98 3.18 10.34
CA GLY A 12 -3.68 2.27 9.41
C GLY A 12 -2.85 1.04 9.03
N VAL A 13 -2.91 0.67 7.76
CA VAL A 13 -2.21 -0.53 7.25
C VAL A 13 -0.69 -0.41 7.34
N GLY A 14 -0.14 0.79 7.09
CA GLY A 14 1.31 1.02 7.18
C GLY A 14 1.85 0.77 8.59
N LEU A 15 1.15 1.23 9.62
CA LEU A 15 1.52 0.96 11.01
C LEU A 15 1.44 -0.55 11.34
N GLU A 16 0.42 -1.24 10.85
CA GLU A 16 0.31 -2.69 11.08
C GLU A 16 1.42 -3.48 10.34
N ILE A 17 1.87 -3.02 9.16
CA ILE A 17 3.05 -3.59 8.48
C ILE A 17 4.31 -3.40 9.35
N VAL A 18 4.54 -2.18 9.87
CA VAL A 18 5.72 -1.89 10.71
C VAL A 18 5.75 -2.81 11.93
N LYS A 19 4.63 -2.94 12.65
CA LYS A 19 4.53 -3.84 13.80
C LYS A 19 4.83 -5.28 13.42
N HIS A 20 4.16 -5.79 12.40
CA HIS A 20 4.30 -7.19 11.96
C HIS A 20 5.74 -7.53 11.55
N LEU A 21 6.41 -6.64 10.83
CA LEU A 21 7.81 -6.85 10.42
C LEU A 21 8.76 -6.81 11.60
N ALA A 22 8.60 -5.86 12.53
CA ALA A 22 9.41 -5.76 13.74
C ALA A 22 9.23 -6.98 14.66
N GLU A 23 7.99 -7.46 14.84
CA GLU A 23 7.67 -8.70 15.58
C GLU A 23 8.33 -9.94 14.97
N ARG A 24 8.50 -9.98 13.65
CA ARG A 24 9.24 -11.03 12.93
C ARG A 24 10.77 -10.94 13.10
N GLY A 25 11.29 -9.85 13.62
CA GLY A 25 12.72 -9.59 13.74
C GLY A 25 13.35 -8.95 12.50
N ASP A 26 12.56 -8.34 11.61
CA ASP A 26 13.04 -7.63 10.45
C ASP A 26 13.23 -6.13 10.75
N PHE A 27 14.19 -5.48 10.08
CA PHE A 27 14.43 -4.05 10.20
C PHE A 27 13.44 -3.25 9.36
N VAL A 28 12.88 -2.18 9.92
CA VAL A 28 11.88 -1.35 9.25
C VAL A 28 12.23 0.13 9.37
N ARG A 29 12.42 0.82 8.24
CA ARG A 29 12.35 2.28 8.20
C ARG A 29 10.89 2.71 8.06
N ALA A 30 10.36 3.34 9.12
CA ALA A 30 8.97 3.79 9.21
C ALA A 30 8.86 5.25 8.74
N ILE A 31 8.47 5.46 7.48
CA ILE A 31 8.45 6.77 6.82
C ILE A 31 7.05 7.38 6.90
N ALA A 32 6.97 8.57 7.50
CA ALA A 32 5.73 9.34 7.60
C ALA A 32 6.03 10.82 7.85
N ARG A 33 5.07 11.71 7.65
CA ARG A 33 5.22 13.14 8.02
C ARG A 33 5.45 13.34 9.51
N ARG A 34 4.87 12.47 10.33
CA ARG A 34 5.04 12.41 11.80
C ARG A 34 5.21 10.94 12.17
N PRO A 35 6.42 10.40 12.10
CA PRO A 35 6.67 9.00 12.44
C PRO A 35 6.47 8.77 13.94
N GLN A 36 6.20 7.53 14.31
CA GLN A 36 6.15 7.11 15.71
C GLN A 36 7.57 7.02 16.29
N ALA A 37 7.66 6.76 17.60
CA ALA A 37 8.94 6.63 18.28
C ALA A 37 9.77 5.46 17.73
N ALA A 38 11.09 5.60 17.83
CA ALA A 38 12.03 4.55 17.50
C ALA A 38 11.89 3.34 18.42
N ASP A 39 12.19 2.18 17.87
CA ASP A 39 12.36 0.91 18.60
C ASP A 39 13.61 0.22 18.02
N ARG A 40 14.06 -0.87 18.67
CA ARG A 40 15.28 -1.60 18.28
C ARG A 40 15.35 -1.96 16.78
N LEU A 41 14.21 -2.29 16.18
CA LEU A 41 14.09 -2.68 14.78
C LEU A 41 13.33 -1.67 13.92
N ILE A 42 12.84 -0.56 14.51
CA ILE A 42 12.06 0.47 13.85
C ILE A 42 12.84 1.77 13.84
N GLU A 43 13.25 2.21 12.66
CA GLU A 43 13.86 3.51 12.40
C GLU A 43 12.79 4.50 11.94
N PRO A 44 12.40 5.48 12.77
CA PRO A 44 11.45 6.51 12.33
C PRO A 44 12.11 7.48 11.38
N TRP A 45 11.44 7.83 10.28
CA TRP A 45 11.94 8.79 9.31
C TRP A 45 10.85 9.79 8.92
N ALA A 46 11.13 11.08 9.16
CA ALA A 46 10.19 12.14 8.82
C ALA A 46 10.34 12.56 7.36
N ALA A 47 9.29 12.33 6.54
CA ALA A 47 9.27 12.78 5.16
C ALA A 47 7.83 12.96 4.65
N ASP A 48 7.64 13.92 3.74
CA ASP A 48 6.40 14.08 2.98
C ASP A 48 6.60 13.50 1.57
N VAL A 49 5.68 12.64 1.13
CA VAL A 49 5.74 12.01 -0.19
C VAL A 49 5.70 13.02 -1.34
N THR A 50 5.17 14.21 -1.09
CA THR A 50 5.11 15.29 -2.10
C THR A 50 6.43 16.02 -2.30
N ASP A 51 7.44 15.71 -1.49
CA ASP A 51 8.80 16.21 -1.60
C ASP A 51 9.73 15.12 -2.15
N ALA A 52 10.15 15.27 -3.40
CA ALA A 52 10.99 14.29 -4.09
C ALA A 52 12.38 14.13 -3.44
N ALA A 53 12.96 15.22 -2.93
CA ALA A 53 14.27 15.18 -2.26
C ALA A 53 14.17 14.45 -0.92
N ALA A 54 13.11 14.73 -0.14
CA ALA A 54 12.82 14.01 1.09
C ALA A 54 12.61 12.51 0.86
N MET A 55 11.92 12.13 -0.23
CA MET A 55 11.76 10.72 -0.61
C MET A 55 13.08 10.07 -1.01
N GLY A 56 13.94 10.77 -1.76
CA GLY A 56 15.28 10.31 -2.10
C GLY A 56 16.09 9.97 -0.84
N SER A 57 16.16 10.90 0.10
CA SER A 57 16.85 10.70 1.39
C SER A 57 16.20 9.59 2.25
N ALA A 58 14.86 9.50 2.24
CA ALA A 58 14.13 8.51 3.02
C ALA A 58 14.33 7.07 2.51
N LEU A 59 14.61 6.90 1.23
CA LEU A 59 14.85 5.60 0.61
C LEU A 59 16.32 5.31 0.31
N ASP A 60 17.23 6.22 0.72
CA ASP A 60 18.65 5.95 0.67
C ASP A 60 19.00 4.82 1.66
N GLY A 61 19.40 3.68 1.12
CA GLY A 61 19.71 2.47 1.86
C GLY A 61 19.37 1.20 1.08
N ASP A 62 19.83 0.07 1.60
CA ASP A 62 19.57 -1.25 1.00
C ASP A 62 18.28 -1.84 1.58
N PHE A 63 17.20 -1.80 0.80
CA PHE A 63 15.90 -2.35 1.18
C PHE A 63 15.50 -3.51 0.26
N ASP A 64 15.05 -4.61 0.87
CA ASP A 64 14.49 -5.76 0.15
C ASP A 64 13.15 -5.43 -0.50
N ALA A 65 12.32 -4.62 0.17
CA ALA A 65 11.11 -4.07 -0.43
C ALA A 65 10.69 -2.74 0.22
N VAL A 66 9.93 -1.95 -0.56
CA VAL A 66 9.24 -0.73 -0.12
C VAL A 66 7.74 -0.96 -0.17
N PHE A 67 7.04 -0.60 0.91
CA PHE A 67 5.58 -0.59 0.96
C PHE A 67 5.07 0.85 0.85
N PHE A 68 4.18 1.10 -0.08
CA PHE A 68 3.50 2.38 -0.24
C PHE A 68 2.04 2.26 0.17
N THR A 69 1.69 2.83 1.32
CA THR A 69 0.35 2.75 1.92
C THR A 69 -0.31 4.11 2.12
N VAL A 70 0.23 5.15 1.47
CA VAL A 70 -0.25 6.52 1.65
C VAL A 70 -1.61 6.72 1.01
N ASP A 71 -2.51 7.32 1.79
CA ASP A 71 -3.79 7.87 1.35
C ASP A 71 -3.97 9.26 1.96
N ILE A 72 -4.83 10.08 1.36
CA ILE A 72 -5.17 11.40 1.87
C ILE A 72 -6.50 11.38 2.61
N HIS A 73 -6.54 12.00 3.78
CA HIS A 73 -7.73 12.12 4.60
C HIS A 73 -7.98 13.59 4.96
N GLY A 74 -9.24 14.01 4.98
CA GLY A 74 -9.65 15.37 5.32
C GLY A 74 -11.06 15.68 4.83
N LYS A 75 -11.60 16.80 5.28
CA LYS A 75 -12.86 17.35 4.77
C LYS A 75 -12.55 18.42 3.71
N GLY A 76 -13.39 18.56 2.70
CA GLY A 76 -13.25 19.60 1.67
C GLY A 76 -11.99 19.48 0.81
N LEU A 77 -11.51 18.25 0.58
CA LEU A 77 -10.34 18.00 -0.25
C LEU A 77 -10.55 18.50 -1.67
N GLN A 78 -9.57 19.21 -2.20
CA GLN A 78 -9.55 19.63 -3.60
C GLN A 78 -8.92 18.56 -4.48
N ARG A 79 -9.34 18.45 -5.74
CA ARG A 79 -8.84 17.45 -6.71
C ARG A 79 -7.30 17.47 -6.82
N GLU A 80 -6.72 18.66 -6.86
CA GLU A 80 -5.28 18.85 -6.96
C GLU A 80 -4.54 18.33 -5.72
N GLN A 81 -5.07 18.56 -4.52
CA GLN A 81 -4.49 18.03 -3.28
C GLN A 81 -4.52 16.50 -3.26
N VAL A 82 -5.62 15.90 -3.70
CA VAL A 82 -5.76 14.44 -3.80
C VAL A 82 -4.74 13.89 -4.80
N ARG A 83 -4.63 14.50 -5.99
CA ARG A 83 -3.67 14.12 -7.03
C ARG A 83 -2.23 14.25 -6.53
N LYS A 84 -1.86 15.39 -5.93
CA LYS A 84 -0.51 15.65 -5.43
C LYS A 84 -0.01 14.56 -4.47
N VAL A 85 -0.88 14.10 -3.56
CA VAL A 85 -0.49 13.06 -2.60
C VAL A 85 -0.53 11.67 -3.24
N MET A 86 -1.57 11.33 -4.01
CA MET A 86 -1.79 9.98 -4.49
C MET A 86 -0.99 9.64 -5.74
N VAL A 87 -0.82 10.59 -6.66
CA VAL A 87 -0.11 10.38 -7.93
C VAL A 87 1.33 10.87 -7.83
N ASP A 88 1.53 12.17 -7.58
CA ASP A 88 2.87 12.75 -7.58
C ASP A 88 3.69 12.19 -6.41
N GLY A 89 3.07 12.02 -5.23
CA GLY A 89 3.72 11.38 -4.08
C GLY A 89 4.10 9.91 -4.34
N SER A 90 3.26 9.17 -5.05
CA SER A 90 3.60 7.80 -5.48
C SER A 90 4.75 7.79 -6.49
N ALA A 91 4.71 8.70 -7.47
CA ALA A 91 5.77 8.83 -8.48
C ALA A 91 7.13 9.17 -7.84
N ASN A 92 7.16 10.11 -6.87
CA ASN A 92 8.37 10.43 -6.12
C ASN A 92 8.93 9.21 -5.37
N ALA A 93 8.06 8.45 -4.69
CA ALA A 93 8.46 7.25 -3.98
C ALA A 93 9.01 6.16 -4.91
N VAL A 94 8.37 5.94 -6.08
CA VAL A 94 8.82 4.98 -7.08
C VAL A 94 10.17 5.40 -7.68
N ALA A 95 10.34 6.68 -8.02
CA ALA A 95 11.60 7.20 -8.55
C ALA A 95 12.75 7.04 -7.54
N ALA A 96 12.49 7.37 -6.27
CA ALA A 96 13.47 7.23 -5.20
C ALA A 96 13.82 5.75 -4.95
N ALA A 97 12.82 4.85 -4.89
CA ALA A 97 13.03 3.41 -4.73
C ALA A 97 13.86 2.83 -5.88
N LYS A 98 13.58 3.24 -7.12
CA LYS A 98 14.35 2.81 -8.29
C LYS A 98 15.79 3.31 -8.25
N ALA A 99 16.01 4.58 -7.89
CA ALA A 99 17.34 5.15 -7.76
C ALA A 99 18.17 4.48 -6.67
N ALA A 100 17.56 4.06 -5.57
CA ALA A 100 18.17 3.31 -4.48
C ALA A 100 18.36 1.81 -4.76
N GLY A 101 17.95 1.30 -5.93
CA GLY A 101 18.08 -0.11 -6.28
C GLY A 101 17.20 -1.06 -5.47
N VAL A 102 16.09 -0.55 -4.94
CA VAL A 102 15.10 -1.37 -4.19
C VAL A 102 14.60 -2.53 -5.06
N LYS A 103 14.64 -3.74 -4.51
CA LYS A 103 14.31 -4.96 -5.26
C LYS A 103 12.83 -5.05 -5.63
N ARG A 104 11.93 -4.57 -4.76
CA ARG A 104 10.48 -4.69 -4.98
C ARG A 104 9.69 -3.54 -4.37
N PHE A 105 8.72 -3.04 -5.11
CA PHE A 105 7.77 -2.01 -4.67
C PHE A 105 6.37 -2.59 -4.50
N VAL A 106 5.81 -2.54 -3.29
CA VAL A 106 4.46 -3.03 -2.97
C VAL A 106 3.52 -1.86 -2.81
N LEU A 107 2.56 -1.72 -3.71
CA LEU A 107 1.55 -0.67 -3.70
C LEU A 107 0.23 -1.16 -3.10
N LEU A 108 -0.20 -0.54 -2.02
CA LEU A 108 -1.58 -0.68 -1.55
C LEU A 108 -2.51 0.15 -2.41
N SER A 109 -3.48 -0.49 -3.01
CA SER A 109 -4.48 0.11 -3.89
C SER A 109 -5.90 -0.28 -3.49
N VAL A 110 -6.89 0.02 -4.33
CA VAL A 110 -8.31 -0.17 -4.05
C VAL A 110 -8.93 -1.02 -5.15
N ILE A 111 -9.81 -1.96 -4.79
CA ILE A 111 -10.49 -2.88 -5.73
C ILE A 111 -11.28 -2.14 -6.80
N GLY A 112 -11.16 -2.61 -8.04
CA GLY A 112 -12.00 -2.27 -9.19
C GLY A 112 -11.96 -0.81 -9.64
N PRO A 113 -10.80 -0.14 -9.72
CA PRO A 113 -10.73 1.22 -10.22
C PRO A 113 -11.04 1.28 -11.72
N ASP A 114 -10.82 0.21 -12.44
CA ASP A 114 -11.16 0.01 -13.85
C ASP A 114 -12.66 -0.31 -14.08
N LYS A 115 -13.43 -0.60 -13.02
CA LYS A 115 -14.83 -1.00 -13.08
C LYS A 115 -15.75 0.02 -12.42
N GLY A 116 -16.81 0.40 -13.12
CA GLY A 116 -17.84 1.32 -12.58
C GLY A 116 -18.57 0.70 -11.39
N SER A 117 -18.74 1.47 -10.30
CA SER A 117 -19.64 1.14 -9.20
C SER A 117 -20.14 2.42 -8.53
N TRP A 118 -21.27 2.34 -7.84
CA TRP A 118 -21.81 3.47 -7.08
C TRP A 118 -20.88 3.86 -5.91
N VAL A 119 -20.11 2.91 -5.39
CA VAL A 119 -19.13 3.18 -4.32
C VAL A 119 -18.01 4.07 -4.83
N TRP A 120 -17.53 3.86 -6.06
CA TRP A 120 -16.55 4.76 -6.69
C TRP A 120 -17.10 6.17 -6.89
N TRP A 121 -18.39 6.30 -7.23
CA TRP A 121 -19.03 7.62 -7.28
C TRP A 121 -19.01 8.30 -5.91
N LEU A 122 -19.37 7.58 -4.83
CA LEU A 122 -19.32 8.09 -3.47
C LEU A 122 -17.89 8.48 -3.05
N LEU A 123 -16.91 7.62 -3.32
CA LEU A 123 -15.50 7.90 -3.02
C LEU A 123 -14.97 9.13 -3.76
N ASN A 124 -15.36 9.30 -5.04
CA ASN A 124 -15.01 10.50 -5.81
C ASN A 124 -15.71 11.78 -5.29
N ALA A 125 -16.90 11.67 -4.72
CA ALA A 125 -17.55 12.80 -4.07
C ALA A 125 -16.82 13.25 -2.80
N MET A 126 -16.23 12.30 -2.04
CA MET A 126 -15.45 12.57 -0.84
C MET A 126 -14.00 12.97 -1.14
N LYS A 127 -13.41 12.38 -2.16
CA LYS A 127 -12.03 12.60 -2.62
C LYS A 127 -12.03 12.81 -4.14
N PRO A 128 -12.18 14.06 -4.62
CA PRO A 128 -12.35 14.34 -6.04
C PRO A 128 -11.21 13.77 -6.89
N GLY A 129 -11.55 12.99 -7.92
CA GLY A 129 -10.58 12.35 -8.81
C GLY A 129 -9.91 11.09 -8.26
N MET A 130 -10.36 10.56 -7.12
CA MET A 130 -9.71 9.40 -6.48
C MET A 130 -9.59 8.20 -7.41
N ARG A 131 -10.64 7.86 -8.15
CA ARG A 131 -10.64 6.71 -9.07
C ARG A 131 -9.57 6.84 -10.16
N ASP A 132 -9.54 8.02 -10.80
CA ASP A 132 -8.58 8.32 -11.88
C ASP A 132 -7.16 8.30 -11.35
N ASN A 133 -6.93 8.88 -10.15
CA ASN A 133 -5.63 8.91 -9.50
C ASN A 133 -5.15 7.50 -9.10
N VAL A 134 -6.05 6.61 -8.69
CA VAL A 134 -5.72 5.20 -8.40
C VAL A 134 -5.25 4.49 -9.67
N LEU A 135 -5.96 4.65 -10.79
CA LEU A 135 -5.57 4.08 -12.08
C LEU A 135 -4.24 4.66 -12.58
N GLU A 136 -4.09 5.98 -12.52
CA GLU A 136 -2.90 6.67 -13.01
C GLU A 136 -1.63 6.22 -12.26
N ARG A 137 -1.68 6.13 -10.91
CA ARG A 137 -0.52 5.68 -10.12
C ARG A 137 -0.16 4.22 -10.36
N GLU A 138 -1.15 3.34 -10.57
CA GLU A 138 -0.88 1.94 -10.92
C GLU A 138 -0.23 1.81 -12.30
N LEU A 139 -0.71 2.55 -13.30
CA LEU A 139 -0.13 2.59 -14.64
C LEU A 139 1.29 3.17 -14.62
N ALA A 140 1.51 4.26 -13.87
CA ALA A 140 2.83 4.86 -13.71
C ALA A 140 3.82 3.89 -13.05
N LEU A 141 3.39 3.15 -12.02
CA LEU A 141 4.20 2.11 -11.40
C LEU A 141 4.54 1.00 -12.40
N ALA A 142 3.57 0.51 -13.16
CA ALA A 142 3.79 -0.53 -14.16
C ALA A 142 4.76 -0.10 -15.27
N ALA A 143 4.75 1.19 -15.64
CA ALA A 143 5.65 1.75 -16.62
C ALA A 143 7.06 2.12 -16.08
N SER A 144 7.26 2.09 -14.76
CA SER A 144 8.48 2.58 -14.11
C SER A 144 9.72 1.71 -14.32
N GLY A 145 9.51 0.41 -14.59
CA GLY A 145 10.57 -0.58 -14.72
C GLY A 145 11.16 -1.09 -13.40
N ILE A 146 10.59 -0.73 -12.23
CA ILE A 146 10.88 -1.39 -10.95
C ILE A 146 10.02 -2.65 -10.83
N GLU A 147 10.53 -3.71 -10.19
CA GLU A 147 9.66 -4.84 -9.82
C GLU A 147 8.57 -4.40 -8.86
N PHE A 148 7.32 -4.78 -9.13
CA PHE A 148 6.20 -4.34 -8.31
C PHE A 148 5.17 -5.42 -8.04
N VAL A 149 4.40 -5.21 -6.96
CA VAL A 149 3.14 -5.90 -6.68
C VAL A 149 2.09 -4.85 -6.28
N VAL A 150 0.94 -4.85 -6.93
CA VAL A 150 -0.22 -4.05 -6.56
C VAL A 150 -1.23 -4.92 -5.83
N CYS A 151 -1.54 -4.56 -4.59
CA CYS A 151 -2.61 -5.19 -3.81
C CYS A 151 -3.81 -4.25 -3.74
N ARG A 152 -4.86 -4.55 -4.48
CA ARG A 152 -6.14 -3.83 -4.49
C ARG A 152 -7.02 -4.34 -3.35
N ALA A 153 -7.06 -3.62 -2.26
CA ALA A 153 -7.82 -3.99 -1.07
C ALA A 153 -9.30 -3.61 -1.19
N ALA A 154 -10.16 -4.43 -0.60
CA ALA A 154 -11.55 -4.09 -0.32
C ALA A 154 -11.66 -3.07 0.82
N ARG A 155 -12.88 -2.76 1.28
CA ARG A 155 -13.14 -1.82 2.39
C ARG A 155 -12.34 -2.21 3.64
N LEU A 156 -11.54 -1.28 4.14
CA LEU A 156 -10.68 -1.50 5.32
C LEU A 156 -11.49 -1.40 6.61
N VAL A 157 -11.21 -2.32 7.55
CA VAL A 157 -11.79 -2.34 8.91
C VAL A 157 -10.64 -2.51 9.91
N ASP A 158 -10.76 -1.88 11.07
CA ASP A 158 -9.73 -1.96 12.12
C ASP A 158 -9.59 -3.36 12.72
N GLY A 159 -8.39 -3.65 13.21
CA GLY A 159 -8.04 -4.88 13.93
C GLY A 159 -7.56 -6.01 13.02
N THR A 160 -7.56 -7.21 13.62
CA THR A 160 -7.22 -8.50 12.99
C THR A 160 -8.34 -9.50 13.28
N ASP A 161 -8.54 -10.48 12.45
CA ASP A 161 -9.45 -11.61 12.72
C ASP A 161 -8.87 -12.91 12.15
N ALA A 162 -9.52 -14.03 12.47
CA ALA A 162 -9.09 -15.36 12.05
C ALA A 162 -9.58 -15.74 10.64
N ARG A 163 -10.29 -14.85 9.93
CA ARG A 163 -10.76 -15.15 8.57
C ARG A 163 -9.60 -15.25 7.62
N ALA A 164 -9.64 -16.26 6.75
CA ALA A 164 -8.67 -16.36 5.66
C ALA A 164 -8.74 -15.12 4.76
N THR A 165 -7.60 -14.76 4.19
CA THR A 165 -7.54 -13.71 3.17
C THR A 165 -7.63 -14.36 1.80
N VAL A 166 -8.55 -13.87 0.98
CA VAL A 166 -8.66 -14.22 -0.43
C VAL A 166 -7.77 -13.27 -1.23
N VAL A 167 -6.95 -13.85 -2.09
CA VAL A 167 -6.11 -13.14 -3.05
C VAL A 167 -6.40 -13.72 -4.42
N THR A 168 -6.88 -12.89 -5.33
CA THR A 168 -7.27 -13.33 -6.68
C THR A 168 -6.76 -12.37 -7.75
N PRO A 169 -6.64 -12.79 -9.02
CA PRO A 169 -6.48 -11.86 -10.13
C PRO A 169 -7.56 -10.77 -10.11
N PRO A 170 -7.29 -9.54 -10.59
CA PRO A 170 -8.20 -8.41 -10.48
C PRO A 170 -9.45 -8.58 -11.35
N HIS A 171 -10.58 -8.90 -10.74
CA HIS A 171 -11.87 -9.03 -11.44
C HIS A 171 -13.07 -8.48 -10.67
N HIS A 172 -12.89 -8.07 -9.41
CA HIS A 172 -13.98 -7.58 -8.59
C HIS A 172 -14.29 -6.11 -8.85
N ARG A 173 -15.56 -5.75 -8.61
CA ARG A 173 -15.98 -4.34 -8.50
C ARG A 173 -15.88 -3.90 -7.06
N MET A 174 -15.64 -2.60 -6.84
CA MET A 174 -15.72 -2.03 -5.50
C MET A 174 -17.16 -2.09 -5.00
N ASP A 175 -17.36 -2.68 -3.83
CA ASP A 175 -18.64 -2.80 -3.12
C ASP A 175 -18.48 -2.52 -1.61
N MET A 176 -19.58 -2.53 -0.87
CA MET A 176 -19.57 -2.33 0.58
C MET A 176 -19.62 -3.65 1.38
N VAL A 177 -19.79 -4.76 0.71
CA VAL A 177 -19.92 -6.09 1.32
C VAL A 177 -18.56 -6.66 1.65
N ARG A 178 -17.65 -6.64 0.69
CA ARG A 178 -16.27 -7.11 0.89
C ARG A 178 -15.51 -6.16 1.80
N SER A 179 -14.79 -6.72 2.75
CA SER A 179 -13.91 -5.96 3.63
C SER A 179 -12.69 -6.79 4.01
N ILE A 180 -11.68 -6.12 4.53
CA ILE A 180 -10.51 -6.78 5.12
C ILE A 180 -10.07 -6.03 6.37
N LYS A 181 -9.62 -6.76 7.37
CA LYS A 181 -8.99 -6.18 8.56
C LYS A 181 -7.61 -5.66 8.22
N ARG A 182 -7.25 -4.49 8.78
CA ARG A 182 -5.96 -3.86 8.50
C ARG A 182 -4.77 -4.74 8.86
N GLY A 183 -4.85 -5.47 9.98
CA GLY A 183 -3.79 -6.40 10.36
C GLY A 183 -3.66 -7.58 9.40
N ASN A 184 -4.78 -8.18 8.94
CA ASN A 184 -4.74 -9.25 7.95
C ASN A 184 -4.19 -8.77 6.61
N LEU A 185 -4.56 -7.54 6.18
CA LEU A 185 -4.03 -6.94 4.98
C LEU A 185 -2.52 -6.67 5.09
N ALA A 186 -2.06 -6.17 6.25
CA ALA A 186 -0.63 -5.95 6.50
C ALA A 186 0.19 -7.23 6.33
N GLN A 187 -0.26 -8.33 6.94
CA GLN A 187 0.36 -9.65 6.76
C GLN A 187 0.36 -10.10 5.30
N THR A 188 -0.74 -9.85 4.58
CA THR A 188 -0.87 -10.20 3.16
C THR A 188 0.08 -9.37 2.29
N LEU A 189 0.24 -8.07 2.56
CA LEU A 189 1.20 -7.21 1.85
C LEU A 189 2.65 -7.67 2.08
N VAL A 190 2.99 -8.09 3.29
CA VAL A 190 4.31 -8.64 3.59
C VAL A 190 4.55 -9.95 2.83
N LYS A 191 3.57 -10.87 2.83
CA LYS A 191 3.64 -12.09 2.00
C LYS A 191 3.75 -11.76 0.51
N ALA A 192 3.04 -10.74 0.02
CA ALA A 192 3.13 -10.29 -1.37
C ALA A 192 4.53 -9.80 -1.73
N ALA A 193 5.19 -9.07 -0.82
CA ALA A 193 6.57 -8.64 -1.01
C ALA A 193 7.54 -9.82 -1.17
N GLU A 194 7.24 -10.95 -0.55
CA GLU A 194 8.13 -12.11 -0.50
C GLU A 194 7.82 -13.17 -1.57
N HIS A 195 6.53 -13.38 -1.88
CA HIS A 195 6.09 -14.56 -2.62
C HIS A 195 5.22 -14.27 -3.84
N ALA A 196 4.65 -13.06 -3.98
CA ALA A 196 3.84 -12.76 -5.16
C ALA A 196 4.69 -12.72 -6.44
N PRO A 197 4.13 -13.12 -7.58
CA PRO A 197 4.79 -12.93 -8.86
C PRO A 197 5.13 -11.45 -9.10
N SER A 198 6.32 -11.19 -9.64
CA SER A 198 6.74 -9.84 -10.00
C SER A 198 5.82 -9.24 -11.07
N ASN A 199 5.64 -7.91 -11.02
CA ASN A 199 4.83 -7.15 -11.97
C ASN A 199 3.38 -7.64 -12.06
N SER A 200 2.77 -7.84 -10.89
CA SER A 200 1.43 -8.41 -10.77
C SER A 200 0.48 -7.54 -9.94
N THR A 201 -0.81 -7.71 -10.22
CA THR A 201 -1.90 -7.02 -9.51
C THR A 201 -2.89 -8.04 -8.95
N TRP A 202 -3.36 -7.83 -7.73
CA TRP A 202 -4.22 -8.76 -7.00
C TRP A 202 -5.34 -8.04 -6.27
N ASP A 203 -6.56 -8.58 -6.33
CA ASP A 203 -7.66 -8.19 -5.45
C ASP A 203 -7.53 -8.92 -4.11
N VAL A 204 -7.66 -8.19 -2.98
CA VAL A 204 -7.43 -8.71 -1.62
C VAL A 204 -8.59 -8.38 -0.70
N PHE A 205 -9.21 -9.40 -0.10
CA PHE A 205 -10.33 -9.25 0.85
C PHE A 205 -10.42 -10.44 1.80
N SER A 206 -11.18 -10.31 2.90
CA SER A 206 -11.45 -11.43 3.81
C SER A 206 -12.42 -12.42 3.20
N ALA A 207 -12.13 -13.71 3.35
CA ALA A 207 -12.99 -14.79 2.90
C ALA A 207 -14.39 -14.71 3.53
N ALA A 208 -15.42 -14.96 2.74
CA ALA A 208 -16.73 -15.37 3.23
C ALA A 208 -16.70 -16.89 3.55
N ARG A 209 -17.74 -17.40 4.22
CA ARG A 209 -17.84 -18.85 4.46
C ARG A 209 -17.87 -19.60 3.11
N GLY A 210 -16.86 -20.43 2.85
CA GLY A 210 -16.75 -21.25 1.65
C GLY A 210 -15.87 -20.70 0.54
N ASP A 211 -15.29 -19.52 0.67
CA ASP A 211 -14.30 -19.00 -0.28
C ASP A 211 -12.99 -19.82 -0.20
N ALA A 212 -12.45 -20.15 -1.36
CA ALA A 212 -11.12 -20.77 -1.44
C ALA A 212 -10.01 -19.78 -1.06
N ALA A 213 -9.04 -20.27 -0.28
CA ALA A 213 -7.94 -19.44 0.23
C ALA A 213 -6.88 -19.17 -0.83
N THR A 214 -6.18 -18.12 -0.60
CA THR A 214 -4.86 -17.58 -1.02
C THR A 214 -4.10 -18.31 -2.14
N LEU A 215 -3.79 -17.56 -3.21
CA LEU A 215 -2.95 -18.02 -4.34
C LEU A 215 -1.43 -18.03 -4.03
N TRP A 216 -0.96 -17.40 -2.95
CA TRP A 216 0.44 -17.45 -2.55
C TRP A 216 0.58 -18.33 -1.30
N ALA A 217 0.51 -19.64 -1.49
CA ALA A 217 0.96 -20.56 -0.45
C ALA A 217 2.49 -20.42 -0.32
N ALA A 218 2.92 -20.28 0.92
CA ALA A 218 4.33 -20.33 1.25
C ALA A 218 4.89 -21.71 0.95
#